data_1093c7232581a31c6c6c0b6d843a418c
#
_entry.id   1093c7232581a31c6c6c0b6d843a418c
#
_cell.length_a   1.000
_cell.length_b   1.000
_cell.length_c   1.000
_cell.angle_alpha   90.00
_cell.angle_beta   90.00
_cell.angle_gamma   90.00
#
_symmetry.space_group_name_H-M   'P 1'
#
loop_
_entity.id
_entity.type
_entity.pdbx_description
1 polymer ?
#
loop_
_entity_poly.entity_id
_entity_poly.type
_entity_poly.pdbx_seq_one_letter_code
_entity_poly.pdbx_strand_id
1 'polypeptide(L)'
;AAFRYRRGALYRPQKWGKGPLSAAMILAEAHGPVVFDGWDADGEPVGRPWATPWIQVVAVSEDQTDNVWTALVPMIELGDLAAEIPDTGKTRVNIIGAHGSRGLIEPVTSAAVSRLGQRITFAVHDETHSWTPLNGGVKLADVQRRNLAGMGGRALETSNAYDPAEQSVAQQTHEASR
;
A
#
# COMPACT_ATOMS: atom_id res chain seq x y z
N ALA A 1 0.31 2.78 20.13
CA ALA A 1 0.41 2.35 18.74
C ALA A 1 -0.80 1.49 18.43
N ALA A 2 -1.55 1.89 17.45
CA ALA A 2 -2.84 1.29 17.14
C ALA A 2 -2.73 -0.08 16.45
N PHE A 3 -1.61 -0.41 15.77
CA PHE A 3 -1.52 -1.62 14.97
C PHE A 3 -0.61 -2.67 15.61
N ARG A 4 -1.15 -3.89 15.76
CA ARG A 4 -0.37 -5.05 16.21
C ARG A 4 0.65 -5.48 15.16
N TYR A 5 0.26 -5.48 13.88
CA TYR A 5 1.12 -5.82 12.77
C TYR A 5 1.24 -4.62 11.82
N ARG A 6 2.45 -4.27 11.46
CA ARG A 6 2.72 -3.15 10.54
C ARG A 6 3.02 -3.61 9.11
N ARG A 7 3.21 -4.91 8.93
CA ARG A 7 3.51 -5.50 7.64
C ARG A 7 2.83 -6.85 7.53
N GLY A 8 2.15 -7.08 6.40
CA GLY A 8 1.62 -8.36 5.98
C GLY A 8 2.23 -8.77 4.66
N ALA A 9 2.42 -10.07 4.42
CA ALA A 9 2.88 -10.60 3.16
C ALA A 9 1.91 -11.67 2.64
N LEU A 10 1.51 -11.54 1.38
CA LEU A 10 0.59 -12.44 0.70
C LEU A 10 1.30 -13.12 -0.47
N TYR A 11 1.63 -14.40 -0.29
CA TYR A 11 2.21 -15.25 -1.33
C TYR A 11 1.10 -16.05 -2.02
N ARG A 12 0.80 -15.74 -3.27
CA ARG A 12 -0.22 -16.42 -4.07
C ARG A 12 0.21 -16.50 -5.53
N PRO A 13 -0.18 -17.54 -6.27
CA PRO A 13 0.16 -17.68 -7.67
C PRO A 13 -0.40 -16.52 -8.51
N GLN A 14 0.14 -16.40 -9.72
CA GLN A 14 -0.35 -15.43 -10.70
C GLN A 14 -1.85 -15.63 -10.97
N LYS A 15 -2.58 -14.56 -11.26
CA LYS A 15 -4.03 -14.55 -11.53
C LYS A 15 -4.93 -14.97 -10.36
N TRP A 16 -4.41 -15.06 -9.14
CA TRP A 16 -5.20 -15.35 -7.94
C TRP A 16 -6.12 -14.19 -7.50
N GLY A 17 -5.91 -13.00 -8.00
CA GLY A 17 -6.68 -11.81 -7.61
C GLY A 17 -5.95 -10.87 -6.64
N LYS A 18 -4.60 -10.92 -6.59
CA LYS A 18 -3.80 -10.03 -5.73
C LYS A 18 -4.07 -8.55 -6.02
N GLY A 19 -4.16 -8.15 -7.30
CA GLY A 19 -4.42 -6.76 -7.71
C GLY A 19 -5.75 -6.22 -7.17
N PRO A 20 -6.88 -6.85 -7.45
CA PRO A 20 -8.18 -6.45 -6.88
C PRO A 20 -8.21 -6.43 -5.35
N LEU A 21 -7.59 -7.40 -4.67
CA LEU A 21 -7.47 -7.39 -3.21
C LEU A 21 -6.66 -6.19 -2.71
N SER A 22 -5.54 -5.91 -3.36
CA SER A 22 -4.70 -4.74 -3.04
C SER A 22 -5.45 -3.43 -3.23
N ALA A 23 -6.23 -3.31 -4.32
CA ALA A 23 -7.07 -2.14 -4.58
C ALA A 23 -8.13 -1.95 -3.49
N ALA A 24 -8.82 -3.01 -3.07
CA ALA A 24 -9.79 -2.95 -1.97
C ALA A 24 -9.14 -2.52 -0.64
N MET A 25 -7.95 -3.04 -0.33
CA MET A 25 -7.21 -2.63 0.87
C MET A 25 -6.73 -1.18 0.80
N ILE A 26 -6.30 -0.71 -0.36
CA ILE A 26 -5.96 0.70 -0.60
C ILE A 26 -7.15 1.59 -0.30
N LEU A 27 -8.34 1.26 -0.79
CA LEU A 27 -9.56 2.04 -0.54
C LEU A 27 -9.96 2.02 0.94
N ALA A 28 -9.86 0.87 1.60
CA ALA A 28 -10.10 0.77 3.03
C ALA A 28 -9.13 1.68 3.83
N GLU A 29 -7.85 1.72 3.48
CA GLU A 29 -6.87 2.59 4.12
C GLU A 29 -7.04 4.08 3.78
N ALA A 30 -7.55 4.37 2.58
CA ALA A 30 -7.76 5.73 2.12
C ALA A 30 -8.98 6.40 2.77
N HIS A 31 -10.03 5.64 2.99
CA HIS A 31 -11.36 6.18 3.36
C HIS A 31 -11.96 5.52 4.61
N GLY A 32 -11.59 4.28 4.91
CA GLY A 32 -12.15 3.51 6.01
C GLY A 32 -11.66 3.92 7.39
N PRO A 33 -12.37 3.49 8.46
CA PRO A 33 -12.04 3.77 9.85
C PRO A 33 -10.91 2.88 10.37
N VAL A 34 -9.73 2.97 9.77
CA VAL A 34 -8.60 2.04 9.99
C VAL A 34 -7.64 2.45 11.11
N VAL A 35 -7.80 3.67 11.64
CA VAL A 35 -7.01 4.16 12.77
C VAL A 35 -7.81 4.02 14.06
N PHE A 36 -7.24 3.35 15.06
CA PHE A 36 -7.90 3.19 16.36
C PHE A 36 -8.18 4.56 17.01
N ASP A 37 -9.39 4.78 17.48
CA ASP A 37 -9.87 6.04 18.05
C ASP A 37 -10.45 5.91 19.47
N GLY A 38 -10.37 4.72 20.06
CA GLY A 38 -10.85 4.48 21.41
C GLY A 38 -11.80 3.28 21.49
N TRP A 39 -12.61 3.29 22.52
CA TRP A 39 -13.61 2.27 22.82
C TRP A 39 -14.98 2.94 22.96
N ASP A 40 -16.00 2.33 22.44
CA ASP A 40 -17.36 2.80 22.64
C ASP A 40 -17.94 2.44 24.04
N ALA A 41 -19.23 2.74 24.26
CA ALA A 41 -19.89 2.49 25.53
C ALA A 41 -20.07 0.98 25.82
N ASP A 42 -20.03 0.14 24.80
CA ASP A 42 -20.18 -1.31 24.89
C ASP A 42 -18.82 -2.03 25.00
N GLY A 43 -17.72 -1.26 24.95
CA GLY A 43 -16.36 -1.77 25.06
C GLY A 43 -15.81 -2.31 23.72
N GLU A 44 -16.42 -1.96 22.60
CA GLU A 44 -15.94 -2.32 21.27
C GLU A 44 -14.96 -1.28 20.72
N PRO A 45 -13.96 -1.70 19.94
CA PRO A 45 -12.98 -0.78 19.38
C PRO A 45 -13.58 0.11 18.31
N VAL A 46 -13.42 1.42 18.43
CA VAL A 46 -13.83 2.41 17.45
C VAL A 46 -12.66 2.80 16.58
N GLY A 47 -12.90 2.92 15.27
CA GLY A 47 -11.94 3.39 14.31
C GLY A 47 -12.30 4.75 13.73
N ARG A 48 -11.30 5.46 13.24
CA ARG A 48 -11.46 6.67 12.43
C ARG A 48 -10.60 6.61 11.18
N PRO A 49 -10.94 7.37 10.12
CA PRO A 49 -10.07 7.52 8.96
C PRO A 49 -8.75 8.21 9.30
N TRP A 50 -7.74 8.01 8.45
CA TRP A 50 -6.57 8.87 8.44
C TRP A 50 -6.98 10.32 8.13
N ALA A 51 -6.44 11.29 8.85
CA ALA A 51 -6.68 12.70 8.56
C ALA A 51 -6.09 13.12 7.20
N THR A 52 -4.95 12.58 6.84
CA THR A 52 -4.25 12.83 5.57
C THR A 52 -3.68 11.51 5.04
N PRO A 53 -4.51 10.63 4.44
CA PRO A 53 -4.03 9.38 3.91
C PRO A 53 -3.06 9.63 2.75
N TRP A 54 -1.86 9.05 2.83
CA TRP A 54 -0.90 9.03 1.74
C TRP A 54 -0.51 7.59 1.45
N ILE A 55 -0.99 7.09 0.32
CA ILE A 55 -0.89 5.68 -0.03
C ILE A 55 -0.05 5.53 -1.28
N GLN A 56 0.83 4.55 -1.29
CA GLN A 56 1.67 4.26 -2.43
C GLN A 56 1.47 2.83 -2.93
N VAL A 57 1.30 2.69 -4.24
CA VAL A 57 1.42 1.43 -4.98
C VAL A 57 2.83 1.35 -5.51
N VAL A 58 3.62 0.45 -4.96
CA VAL A 58 5.07 0.42 -5.16
C VAL A 58 5.47 -0.83 -5.92
N ALA A 59 6.23 -0.67 -7.00
CA ALA A 59 6.80 -1.75 -7.78
C ALA A 59 8.16 -1.36 -8.36
N VAL A 60 8.91 -2.31 -8.92
CA VAL A 60 10.21 -2.02 -9.55
C VAL A 60 10.07 -1.45 -10.96
N SER A 61 8.90 -1.63 -11.61
CA SER A 61 8.59 -1.06 -12.92
C SER A 61 7.19 -0.45 -12.96
N GLU A 62 6.95 0.45 -13.93
CA GLU A 62 5.65 1.09 -14.12
C GLU A 62 4.56 0.08 -14.52
N ASP A 63 4.87 -0.85 -15.43
CA ASP A 63 3.92 -1.89 -15.87
C ASP A 63 3.39 -2.75 -14.70
N GLN A 64 4.18 -2.94 -13.64
CA GLN A 64 3.74 -3.67 -12.46
C GLN A 64 2.77 -2.86 -11.60
N THR A 65 2.94 -1.54 -11.49
CA THR A 65 1.99 -0.69 -10.76
C THR A 65 0.62 -0.67 -11.44
N ASP A 66 0.57 -0.81 -12.76
CA ASP A 66 -0.66 -0.84 -13.54
C ASP A 66 -1.58 -2.02 -13.18
N ASN A 67 -1.05 -3.14 -12.71
CA ASN A 67 -1.85 -4.30 -12.28
C ASN A 67 -2.81 -3.97 -11.12
N VAL A 68 -2.38 -3.17 -10.17
CA VAL A 68 -3.22 -2.70 -9.06
C VAL A 68 -4.10 -1.53 -9.53
N TRP A 69 -3.54 -0.63 -10.34
CA TRP A 69 -4.20 0.58 -10.80
C TRP A 69 -5.43 0.30 -11.67
N THR A 70 -5.32 -0.69 -12.56
CA THR A 70 -6.44 -1.14 -13.41
C THR A 70 -7.62 -1.73 -12.64
N ALA A 71 -7.41 -2.18 -11.41
CA ALA A 71 -8.48 -2.59 -10.52
C ALA A 71 -8.98 -1.43 -9.64
N LEU A 72 -8.07 -0.57 -9.17
CA LEU A 72 -8.35 0.52 -8.25
C LEU A 72 -9.28 1.58 -8.85
N VAL A 73 -8.96 2.05 -10.05
CA VAL A 73 -9.71 3.14 -10.70
C VAL A 73 -11.17 2.73 -10.98
N PRO A 74 -11.47 1.57 -11.60
CA PRO A 74 -12.86 1.14 -11.77
C PRO A 74 -13.61 0.91 -10.46
N MET A 75 -12.95 0.44 -9.40
CA MET A 75 -13.58 0.29 -8.08
C MET A 75 -14.06 1.64 -7.52
N ILE A 76 -13.32 2.72 -7.78
CA ILE A 76 -13.74 4.07 -7.40
C ILE A 76 -14.86 4.55 -8.32
N GLU A 77 -14.63 4.57 -9.63
CA GLU A 77 -15.51 5.22 -10.62
C GLU A 77 -16.87 4.55 -10.77
N LEU A 78 -16.93 3.23 -10.60
CA LEU A 78 -18.16 2.43 -10.72
C LEU A 78 -18.80 2.09 -9.35
N GLY A 79 -18.16 2.49 -8.25
CA GLY A 79 -18.62 2.22 -6.89
C GLY A 79 -19.18 3.45 -6.18
N ASP A 80 -19.58 3.26 -4.94
CA ASP A 80 -20.16 4.31 -4.08
C ASP A 80 -19.17 5.45 -3.78
N LEU A 81 -17.87 5.20 -3.95
CA LEU A 81 -16.82 6.20 -3.71
C LEU A 81 -16.66 7.22 -4.86
N ALA A 82 -17.34 7.04 -6.00
CA ALA A 82 -17.22 7.94 -7.15
C ALA A 82 -17.53 9.41 -6.81
N ALA A 83 -18.51 9.63 -5.91
CA ALA A 83 -18.88 10.98 -5.47
C ALA A 83 -17.88 11.59 -4.48
N GLU A 84 -17.16 10.76 -3.74
CA GLU A 84 -16.24 11.18 -2.68
C GLU A 84 -14.79 11.29 -3.17
N ILE A 85 -14.45 10.56 -4.23
CA ILE A 85 -13.13 10.56 -4.88
C ILE A 85 -13.30 10.89 -6.37
N PRO A 86 -13.65 12.13 -6.72
CA PRO A 86 -13.95 12.50 -8.10
C PRO A 86 -12.72 12.68 -8.99
N ASP A 87 -11.53 12.80 -8.40
CA ASP A 87 -10.28 13.06 -9.13
C ASP A 87 -9.44 11.78 -9.23
N THR A 88 -9.85 10.92 -10.20
CA THR A 88 -9.14 9.69 -10.55
C THR A 88 -8.31 9.89 -11.81
N GLY A 89 -6.99 9.83 -11.67
CA GLY A 89 -6.05 9.94 -12.79
C GLY A 89 -5.22 8.67 -13.00
N LYS A 90 -4.56 8.58 -14.15
CA LYS A 90 -3.68 7.45 -14.49
C LYS A 90 -2.45 7.34 -13.56
N THR A 91 -2.02 8.46 -13.01
CA THR A 91 -0.78 8.54 -12.18
C THR A 91 -1.05 9.02 -10.76
N ARG A 92 -2.30 9.37 -10.44
CA ARG A 92 -2.66 9.93 -9.15
C ARG A 92 -4.17 9.83 -8.94
N VAL A 93 -4.56 9.51 -7.71
CA VAL A 93 -5.92 9.68 -7.21
C VAL A 93 -5.86 10.65 -6.03
N ASN A 94 -6.55 11.77 -6.12
CA ASN A 94 -6.67 12.72 -5.02
C ASN A 94 -7.91 12.38 -4.19
N ILE A 95 -7.73 12.26 -2.88
CA ILE A 95 -8.79 11.92 -1.93
C ILE A 95 -9.14 13.18 -1.15
N ILE A 96 -10.43 13.47 -1.02
CA ILE A 96 -10.91 14.42 -0.02
C ILE A 96 -11.10 13.59 1.25
N GLY A 97 -10.19 13.76 2.20
CA GLY A 97 -10.25 13.07 3.49
C GLY A 97 -11.38 13.61 4.37
N ALA A 98 -11.63 12.94 5.49
CA ALA A 98 -12.55 13.41 6.51
C ALA A 98 -12.24 14.86 6.89
N HIS A 99 -13.27 15.67 7.02
CA HIS A 99 -13.16 17.09 7.36
C HIS A 99 -12.39 17.97 6.36
N GLY A 100 -12.37 17.59 5.06
CA GLY A 100 -11.74 18.38 4.00
C GLY A 100 -10.20 18.27 3.94
N SER A 101 -9.60 17.36 4.69
CA SER A 101 -8.20 17.01 4.52
C SER A 101 -7.97 16.33 3.17
N ARG A 102 -6.78 16.49 2.62
CA ARG A 102 -6.44 15.93 1.30
C ARG A 102 -5.56 14.71 1.46
N GLY A 103 -5.98 13.60 0.87
CA GLY A 103 -5.20 12.39 0.72
C GLY A 103 -4.72 12.18 -0.71
N LEU A 104 -3.82 11.22 -0.87
CA LEU A 104 -3.19 10.90 -2.13
C LEU A 104 -2.97 9.39 -2.26
N ILE A 105 -3.30 8.84 -3.42
CA ILE A 105 -2.82 7.52 -3.86
C ILE A 105 -1.96 7.74 -5.09
N GLU A 106 -0.74 7.22 -5.09
CA GLU A 106 0.19 7.37 -6.22
C GLU A 106 0.98 6.08 -6.49
N PRO A 107 1.32 5.78 -7.76
CA PRO A 107 2.29 4.76 -8.10
C PRO A 107 3.72 5.26 -7.84
N VAL A 108 4.59 4.36 -7.39
CA VAL A 108 6.00 4.64 -7.13
C VAL A 108 6.86 3.50 -7.65
N THR A 109 7.93 3.84 -8.38
CA THR A 109 8.89 2.86 -8.90
C THR A 109 10.28 3.05 -8.33
N SER A 110 11.19 2.12 -8.62
CA SER A 110 12.58 2.17 -8.16
C SER A 110 13.32 3.44 -8.61
N ALA A 111 12.93 4.06 -9.72
CA ALA A 111 13.47 5.36 -10.16
C ALA A 111 13.19 6.50 -9.15
N ALA A 112 12.21 6.31 -8.26
CA ALA A 112 11.81 7.29 -7.26
C ALA A 112 12.48 7.11 -5.87
N VAL A 113 13.56 6.32 -5.78
CA VAL A 113 14.29 6.02 -4.51
C VAL A 113 14.79 7.26 -3.76
N SER A 114 14.86 8.42 -4.41
CA SER A 114 15.24 9.69 -3.75
C SER A 114 14.17 10.27 -2.82
N ARG A 115 13.00 9.64 -2.69
CA ARG A 115 11.85 10.14 -1.93
C ARG A 115 11.87 9.77 -0.43
N LEU A 116 13.02 9.87 0.22
CA LEU A 116 13.13 9.77 1.68
C LEU A 116 12.36 10.90 2.37
N GLY A 117 11.69 10.58 3.49
CA GLY A 117 10.99 11.56 4.32
C GLY A 117 9.52 11.77 3.96
N GLN A 118 8.96 10.99 3.05
CA GLN A 118 7.53 11.02 2.74
C GLN A 118 6.70 10.46 3.90
N ARG A 119 5.55 11.09 4.17
CA ARG A 119 4.66 10.75 5.29
C ARG A 119 3.62 9.71 4.88
N ILE A 120 4.07 8.53 4.45
CA ILE A 120 3.24 7.46 3.91
C ILE A 120 2.47 6.77 5.04
N THR A 121 1.15 6.61 4.87
CA THR A 121 0.28 5.92 5.83
C THR A 121 0.08 4.46 5.49
N PHE A 122 0.08 4.12 4.18
CA PHE A 122 -0.02 2.75 3.70
C PHE A 122 0.77 2.57 2.39
N ALA A 123 1.33 1.39 2.19
CA ALA A 123 1.97 1.02 0.93
C ALA A 123 1.61 -0.41 0.54
N VAL A 124 1.32 -0.61 -0.75
CA VAL A 124 1.29 -1.93 -1.38
C VAL A 124 2.61 -2.12 -2.12
N HIS A 125 3.39 -3.10 -1.72
CA HIS A 125 4.60 -3.54 -2.41
C HIS A 125 4.22 -4.70 -3.33
N ASP A 126 4.03 -4.44 -4.62
CA ASP A 126 3.54 -5.44 -5.56
C ASP A 126 4.68 -6.23 -6.20
N GLU A 127 4.46 -7.55 -6.35
CA GLU A 127 5.38 -8.49 -6.98
C GLU A 127 6.80 -8.48 -6.36
N THR A 128 6.90 -8.51 -5.01
CA THR A 128 8.17 -8.40 -4.27
C THR A 128 9.17 -9.52 -4.52
N HIS A 129 8.76 -10.63 -5.18
CA HIS A 129 9.69 -11.65 -5.66
C HIS A 129 10.62 -11.13 -6.76
N SER A 130 10.19 -10.11 -7.51
CA SER A 130 11.00 -9.45 -8.54
C SER A 130 11.90 -8.33 -8.01
N TRP A 131 11.79 -7.96 -6.73
CA TRP A 131 12.56 -6.87 -6.14
C TRP A 131 13.91 -7.36 -5.64
N THR A 132 14.92 -7.24 -6.47
CA THR A 132 16.27 -7.76 -6.22
C THR A 132 17.27 -6.64 -5.91
N PRO A 133 18.46 -6.96 -5.40
CA PRO A 133 19.53 -5.97 -5.26
C PRO A 133 19.95 -5.33 -6.59
N LEU A 134 19.86 -6.10 -7.69
CA LEU A 134 20.33 -5.66 -9.01
C LEU A 134 19.44 -4.58 -9.64
N ASN A 135 18.13 -4.63 -9.41
CA ASN A 135 17.18 -3.63 -9.95
C ASN A 135 16.80 -2.53 -8.97
N GLY A 136 17.48 -2.47 -7.83
CA GLY A 136 17.22 -1.46 -6.80
C GLY A 136 15.99 -1.73 -5.92
N GLY A 137 15.31 -2.87 -6.09
CA GLY A 137 14.10 -3.22 -5.35
C GLY A 137 14.33 -3.33 -3.85
N VAL A 138 15.45 -3.91 -3.42
CA VAL A 138 15.82 -4.00 -1.99
C VAL A 138 15.98 -2.59 -1.40
N LYS A 139 16.69 -1.69 -2.09
CA LYS A 139 16.85 -0.30 -1.64
C LYS A 139 15.52 0.45 -1.59
N LEU A 140 14.64 0.20 -2.56
CA LEU A 140 13.29 0.76 -2.58
C LEU A 140 12.50 0.30 -1.34
N ALA A 141 12.52 -1.01 -1.02
CA ALA A 141 11.86 -1.55 0.16
C ALA A 141 12.36 -0.90 1.46
N ASP A 142 13.66 -0.66 1.59
CA ASP A 142 14.23 -0.01 2.78
C ASP A 142 13.78 1.44 2.92
N VAL A 143 13.70 2.18 1.83
CA VAL A 143 13.17 3.56 1.82
C VAL A 143 11.70 3.57 2.24
N GLN A 144 10.89 2.68 1.68
CA GLN A 144 9.48 2.55 2.01
C GLN A 144 9.26 2.21 3.49
N ARG A 145 10.01 1.24 4.02
CA ARG A 145 9.93 0.84 5.44
C ARG A 145 10.25 2.00 6.39
N ARG A 146 11.25 2.83 6.06
CA ARG A 146 11.61 4.04 6.84
C ARG A 146 10.52 5.10 6.81
N ASN A 147 9.96 5.38 5.63
CA ASN A 147 8.88 6.35 5.46
C ASN A 147 7.63 5.94 6.24
N LEU A 148 7.22 4.67 6.13
CA LEU A 148 6.09 4.10 6.88
C LEU A 148 6.31 4.14 8.40
N ALA A 149 7.54 3.84 8.86
CA ALA A 149 7.87 3.83 10.28
C ALA A 149 7.68 5.22 10.92
N GLY A 150 8.04 6.28 10.21
CA GLY A 150 7.89 7.67 10.66
C GLY A 150 6.45 8.08 10.93
N MET A 151 5.50 7.51 10.21
CA MET A 151 4.05 7.77 10.36
C MET A 151 3.31 6.72 11.20
N GLY A 152 3.98 5.63 11.60
CA GLY A 152 3.28 4.48 12.15
C GLY A 152 2.42 3.75 11.11
N GLY A 153 2.73 3.93 9.84
CA GLY A 153 2.01 3.34 8.71
C GLY A 153 2.21 1.85 8.57
N ARG A 154 1.52 1.26 7.59
CA ARG A 154 1.48 -0.18 7.32
C ARG A 154 1.83 -0.50 5.88
N ALA A 155 2.25 -1.74 5.62
CA ALA A 155 2.48 -2.25 4.27
C ALA A 155 1.83 -3.62 4.06
N LEU A 156 1.35 -3.84 2.83
CA LEU A 156 1.02 -5.14 2.28
C LEU A 156 2.06 -5.48 1.21
N GLU A 157 2.75 -6.60 1.36
CA GLU A 157 3.59 -7.17 0.30
C GLU A 157 2.80 -8.24 -0.44
N THR A 158 2.72 -8.15 -1.77
CA THR A 158 2.16 -9.21 -2.62
C THR A 158 3.25 -9.85 -3.44
N SER A 159 3.20 -11.16 -3.59
CA SER A 159 4.26 -11.90 -4.27
C SER A 159 3.77 -13.22 -4.85
N ASN A 160 4.45 -13.68 -5.90
CA ASN A 160 4.48 -15.07 -6.31
C ASN A 160 5.57 -15.81 -5.52
N ALA A 161 5.86 -17.07 -5.88
CA ALA A 161 7.05 -17.75 -5.38
C ALA A 161 8.31 -17.01 -5.83
N TYR A 162 9.30 -16.90 -4.96
CA TYR A 162 10.59 -16.28 -5.26
C TYR A 162 11.64 -17.35 -5.62
N ASP A 163 12.65 -16.96 -6.38
CA ASP A 163 13.85 -17.75 -6.60
C ASP A 163 14.85 -17.47 -5.45
N PRO A 164 15.28 -18.51 -4.71
CA PRO A 164 16.26 -18.33 -3.62
C PRO A 164 17.63 -17.77 -4.06
N ALA A 165 17.98 -17.89 -5.35
CA ALA A 165 19.23 -17.38 -5.89
C ALA A 165 19.20 -15.84 -6.06
N GLU A 166 18.03 -15.20 -6.13
CA GLU A 166 17.90 -13.79 -6.45
C GLU A 166 17.94 -12.85 -5.25
N GLN A 167 17.87 -13.38 -4.02
CA GLN A 167 17.88 -12.57 -2.79
C GLN A 167 16.82 -11.46 -2.77
N SER A 168 15.64 -11.77 -3.26
CA SER A 168 14.55 -10.82 -3.40
C SER A 168 13.98 -10.34 -2.06
N VAL A 169 13.23 -9.24 -2.09
CA VAL A 169 12.51 -8.73 -0.91
C VAL A 169 11.52 -9.74 -0.37
N ALA A 170 10.82 -10.50 -1.24
CA ALA A 170 9.92 -11.57 -0.81
C ALA A 170 10.66 -12.67 -0.01
N GLN A 171 11.83 -13.08 -0.47
CA GLN A 171 12.69 -14.03 0.26
C GLN A 171 13.07 -13.48 1.63
N GLN A 172 13.61 -12.25 1.70
CA GLN A 172 14.03 -11.62 2.96
C GLN A 172 12.86 -11.51 3.95
N THR A 173 11.67 -11.15 3.47
CA THR A 173 10.47 -11.06 4.31
C THR A 173 10.04 -12.44 4.84
N HIS A 174 10.07 -13.47 4.01
CA HIS A 174 9.74 -14.84 4.40
C HIS A 174 10.74 -15.39 5.43
N GLU A 175 12.03 -15.19 5.22
CA GLU A 175 13.07 -15.63 6.16
C GLU A 175 12.99 -14.92 7.52
N ALA A 176 12.67 -13.62 7.51
CA ALA A 176 12.51 -12.84 8.74
C ALA A 176 11.24 -13.19 9.55
N SER A 177 10.29 -13.92 8.95
CA SER A 177 9.02 -14.33 9.59
C SER A 177 9.09 -15.70 10.27
N ARG A 178 10.17 -16.43 10.09
CA ARG A 178 10.43 -17.75 10.70
C ARG A 178 11.10 -17.62 12.06
#